data_cbe85e006b8de3be5cc1b51d419a56e2
#
_entry.id   cbe85e006b8de3be5cc1b51d419a56e2
#
_cell.length_a   1.000
_cell.length_b   1.000
_cell.length_c   1.000
_cell.angle_alpha   90.00
_cell.angle_beta   90.00
_cell.angle_gamma   90.00
#
_symmetry.space_group_name_H-M   'P 1'
#
loop_
_entity.id
_entity.type
_entity.pdbx_description
1 polymer ?
#
loop_
_entity_poly.entity_id
_entity_poly.type
_entity_poly.pdbx_seq_one_letter_code
_entity_poly.pdbx_strand_id
1 'polypeptide(L)'
;MAEIKFYSEKTGKFYRLVRTKTWPYLEISGIRMHRADTVDPKTDAILKIRSLGKIYGTVLDCCTGLGYTAILAARNKRVDKVITIEKDENVISIAKRNPYSRELFENEKIELIIGDVFYETQKFENEYFNFIIHDPPRISIAPEPYSLEFYKQLFRVLKRNGKILHYVGRPGIRQGKRYLKGIIKRIRLAGFSRIKKDEHSLSLIIEKIKE
;
A
#
# COMPACT_ATOMS: atom_id res chain seq x y z
N MET A 1 -25.74 -5.34 -6.22
CA MET A 1 -24.52 -6.19 -6.15
C MET A 1 -24.73 -7.21 -5.05
N ALA A 2 -24.57 -8.51 -5.32
CA ALA A 2 -24.67 -9.55 -4.29
C ALA A 2 -23.62 -9.33 -3.18
N GLU A 3 -23.90 -9.83 -1.98
CA GLU A 3 -22.95 -9.79 -0.88
C GLU A 3 -21.77 -10.71 -1.21
N ILE A 4 -20.54 -10.19 -1.14
CA ILE A 4 -19.33 -10.97 -1.38
C ILE A 4 -18.71 -11.27 -0.02
N LYS A 5 -18.86 -12.52 0.43
CA LYS A 5 -18.28 -13.03 1.67
C LYS A 5 -18.01 -14.52 1.56
N PHE A 6 -16.97 -15.00 2.21
CA PHE A 6 -16.65 -16.42 2.33
C PHE A 6 -15.63 -16.68 3.43
N TYR A 7 -15.60 -17.91 3.91
CA TYR A 7 -14.55 -18.44 4.78
C TYR A 7 -13.56 -19.22 3.93
N SER A 8 -12.27 -19.03 4.16
CA SER A 8 -11.19 -19.79 3.52
C SER A 8 -10.58 -20.75 4.53
N GLU A 9 -10.75 -22.05 4.31
CA GLU A 9 -10.13 -23.09 5.13
C GLU A 9 -8.61 -23.03 5.05
N LYS A 10 -8.05 -22.72 3.86
CA LYS A 10 -6.60 -22.58 3.62
C LYS A 10 -5.95 -21.56 4.57
N THR A 11 -6.64 -20.44 4.86
CA THR A 11 -6.09 -19.35 5.68
C THR A 11 -6.70 -19.28 7.08
N GLY A 12 -7.78 -20.01 7.35
CA GLY A 12 -8.55 -19.91 8.59
C GLY A 12 -9.21 -18.56 8.79
N LYS A 13 -9.49 -17.81 7.71
CA LYS A 13 -9.99 -16.44 7.78
C LYS A 13 -11.32 -16.28 7.06
N PHE A 14 -12.12 -15.34 7.57
CA PHE A 14 -13.37 -14.91 6.93
C PHE A 14 -13.11 -13.61 6.15
N TYR A 15 -13.53 -13.58 4.90
CA TYR A 15 -13.36 -12.45 3.98
C TYR A 15 -14.70 -11.86 3.63
N ARG A 16 -14.80 -10.53 3.60
CA ARG A 16 -16.03 -9.83 3.25
C ARG A 16 -15.72 -8.51 2.53
N LEU A 17 -16.45 -8.24 1.45
CA LEU A 17 -16.50 -6.94 0.81
C LEU A 17 -17.66 -6.14 1.38
N VAL A 18 -17.35 -5.08 2.11
CA VAL A 18 -18.37 -4.25 2.80
C VAL A 18 -18.65 -3.01 1.97
N ARG A 19 -19.91 -2.79 1.64
CA ARG A 19 -20.37 -1.64 0.86
C ARG A 19 -20.24 -0.35 1.67
N THR A 20 -19.96 0.74 0.96
CA THR A 20 -20.02 2.11 1.47
C THR A 20 -20.83 2.96 0.49
N LYS A 21 -20.91 4.26 0.75
CA LYS A 21 -21.51 5.22 -0.20
C LYS A 21 -20.69 5.39 -1.48
N THR A 22 -19.40 5.02 -1.47
CA THR A 22 -18.48 5.13 -2.61
C THR A 22 -17.89 3.76 -2.95
N TRP A 23 -16.59 3.55 -2.76
CA TRP A 23 -15.93 2.29 -2.99
C TRP A 23 -15.99 1.41 -1.75
N PRO A 24 -16.27 0.10 -1.89
CA PRO A 24 -16.33 -0.80 -0.75
C PRO A 24 -14.96 -0.96 -0.08
N TYR A 25 -14.96 -1.47 1.17
CA TYR A 25 -13.74 -1.90 1.83
C TYR A 25 -13.70 -3.41 2.04
N LEU A 26 -12.48 -3.92 2.09
CA LEU A 26 -12.22 -5.30 2.47
C LEU A 26 -12.18 -5.42 4.00
N GLU A 27 -12.86 -6.43 4.52
CA GLU A 27 -12.78 -6.86 5.91
C GLU A 27 -12.29 -8.31 5.96
N ILE A 28 -11.30 -8.57 6.80
CA ILE A 28 -10.76 -9.92 7.02
C ILE A 28 -10.89 -10.25 8.52
N SER A 29 -11.68 -11.27 8.84
CA SER A 29 -11.95 -11.71 10.22
C SER A 29 -12.30 -10.56 11.16
N GLY A 30 -13.21 -9.66 10.73
CA GLY A 30 -13.65 -8.49 11.48
C GLY A 30 -12.71 -7.28 11.45
N ILE A 31 -11.53 -7.41 10.83
CA ILE A 31 -10.56 -6.31 10.73
C ILE A 31 -10.73 -5.60 9.37
N ARG A 32 -10.99 -4.29 9.42
CA ARG A 32 -11.05 -3.44 8.23
C ARG A 32 -9.65 -3.24 7.66
N MET A 33 -9.49 -3.54 6.36
CA MET A 33 -8.22 -3.37 5.64
C MET A 33 -8.09 -1.98 4.99
N HIS A 34 -9.17 -1.20 4.95
CA HIS A 34 -9.17 0.16 4.43
C HIS A 34 -9.62 1.14 5.52
N ARG A 35 -9.13 2.37 5.44
CA ARG A 35 -9.68 3.46 6.23
C ARG A 35 -11.11 3.74 5.76
N ALA A 36 -12.07 3.59 6.66
CA ALA A 36 -13.50 3.76 6.37
C ALA A 36 -14.28 4.34 7.57
N ASP A 37 -13.56 4.95 8.53
CA ASP A 37 -14.12 5.55 9.74
C ASP A 37 -14.33 7.07 9.60
N THR A 38 -13.32 7.79 9.13
CA THR A 38 -13.33 9.26 9.00
C THR A 38 -13.40 9.75 7.56
N VAL A 39 -13.02 8.90 6.62
CA VAL A 39 -13.16 9.11 5.16
C VAL A 39 -13.54 7.78 4.52
N ASP A 40 -14.18 7.84 3.35
CA ASP A 40 -14.47 6.63 2.58
C ASP A 40 -13.23 6.10 1.84
N PRO A 41 -13.21 4.82 1.42
CA PRO A 41 -12.04 4.20 0.80
C PRO A 41 -11.58 4.89 -0.49
N LYS A 42 -12.49 5.45 -1.29
CA LYS A 42 -12.15 6.21 -2.49
C LYS A 42 -11.38 7.48 -2.14
N THR A 43 -11.89 8.25 -1.20
CA THR A 43 -11.26 9.49 -0.71
C THR A 43 -9.90 9.19 -0.08
N ASP A 44 -9.79 8.13 0.73
CA ASP A 44 -8.51 7.72 1.33
C ASP A 44 -7.45 7.40 0.26
N ALA A 45 -7.80 6.61 -0.74
CA ALA A 45 -6.88 6.29 -1.84
C ALA A 45 -6.45 7.55 -2.63
N ILE A 46 -7.40 8.47 -2.89
CA ILE A 46 -7.10 9.76 -3.54
C ILE A 46 -6.12 10.59 -2.69
N LEU A 47 -6.34 10.69 -1.39
CA LEU A 47 -5.46 11.43 -0.49
C LEU A 47 -4.05 10.83 -0.48
N LYS A 48 -3.92 9.51 -0.45
CA LYS A 48 -2.64 8.81 -0.53
C LYS A 48 -1.88 9.17 -1.81
N ILE A 49 -2.51 9.08 -2.98
CA ILE A 49 -1.86 9.44 -4.25
C ILE A 49 -1.49 10.92 -4.31
N ARG A 50 -2.37 11.82 -3.86
CA ARG A 50 -2.10 13.26 -3.81
C ARG A 50 -0.92 13.64 -2.92
N SER A 51 -0.70 12.92 -1.82
CA SER A 51 0.41 13.15 -0.89
C SER A 51 1.78 12.93 -1.53
N LEU A 52 1.88 12.07 -2.54
CA LEU A 52 3.11 11.88 -3.32
C LEU A 52 3.40 13.06 -4.27
N GLY A 53 2.41 13.91 -4.53
CA GLY A 53 2.50 15.01 -5.48
C GLY A 53 2.37 14.55 -6.94
N LYS A 54 3.21 15.10 -7.81
CA LYS A 54 3.19 14.77 -9.24
C LYS A 54 3.95 13.46 -9.50
N ILE A 55 3.24 12.32 -9.49
CA ILE A 55 3.83 11.01 -9.79
C ILE A 55 4.06 10.80 -11.29
N TYR A 56 5.09 10.00 -11.63
CA TYR A 56 5.48 9.66 -13.00
C TYR A 56 6.34 8.38 -13.03
N GLY A 57 6.57 7.85 -14.22
CA GLY A 57 7.45 6.70 -14.44
C GLY A 57 6.90 5.42 -13.83
N THR A 58 7.75 4.64 -13.18
CA THR A 58 7.39 3.33 -12.61
C THR A 58 7.06 3.45 -11.13
N VAL A 59 5.93 2.88 -10.72
CA VAL A 59 5.41 2.89 -9.34
C VAL A 59 5.35 1.47 -8.81
N LEU A 60 5.84 1.24 -7.59
CA LEU A 60 5.58 0.04 -6.82
C LEU A 60 4.43 0.31 -5.86
N ASP A 61 3.44 -0.58 -5.83
CA ASP A 61 2.35 -0.58 -4.84
C ASP A 61 2.47 -1.85 -3.99
N CYS A 62 2.88 -1.69 -2.74
CA CYS A 62 3.07 -2.79 -1.80
C CYS A 62 1.74 -3.12 -1.10
N CYS A 63 1.30 -4.36 -1.16
CA CYS A 63 0.04 -4.84 -0.60
C CYS A 63 -1.19 -4.29 -1.35
N THR A 64 -1.45 -4.89 -2.50
CA THR A 64 -2.51 -4.50 -3.46
C THR A 64 -3.89 -4.30 -2.82
N GLY A 65 -4.31 -5.23 -1.95
CA GLY A 65 -5.66 -5.22 -1.41
C GLY A 65 -6.72 -5.24 -2.52
N LEU A 66 -7.59 -4.23 -2.54
CA LEU A 66 -8.57 -4.05 -3.62
C LEU A 66 -8.01 -3.27 -4.83
N GLY A 67 -6.74 -2.91 -4.83
CA GLY A 67 -6.05 -2.26 -5.95
C GLY A 67 -6.33 -0.77 -6.14
N TYR A 68 -6.95 -0.10 -5.19
CA TYR A 68 -7.41 1.28 -5.36
C TYR A 68 -6.27 2.28 -5.57
N THR A 69 -5.18 2.12 -4.85
CA THR A 69 -3.97 2.97 -5.00
C THR A 69 -3.26 2.69 -6.32
N ALA A 70 -3.11 1.42 -6.69
CA ALA A 70 -2.54 1.01 -7.98
C ALA A 70 -3.33 1.59 -9.17
N ILE A 71 -4.66 1.46 -9.14
CA ILE A 71 -5.57 2.00 -10.17
C ILE A 71 -5.42 3.51 -10.28
N LEU A 72 -5.47 4.24 -9.15
CA LEU A 72 -5.35 5.70 -9.17
C LEU A 72 -3.96 6.17 -9.62
N ALA A 73 -2.91 5.43 -9.30
CA ALA A 73 -1.57 5.70 -9.81
C ALA A 73 -1.51 5.50 -11.34
N ALA A 74 -2.06 4.40 -11.85
CA ALA A 74 -2.06 4.08 -13.28
C ALA A 74 -2.88 5.06 -14.13
N ARG A 75 -3.94 5.66 -13.58
CA ARG A 75 -4.74 6.71 -14.23
C ARG A 75 -3.95 8.01 -14.47
N ASN A 76 -2.80 8.21 -13.81
CA ASN A 76 -1.96 9.35 -14.10
C ASN A 76 -1.25 9.15 -15.45
N LYS A 77 -1.43 10.11 -16.36
CA LYS A 77 -0.88 10.03 -17.72
C LYS A 77 0.65 9.93 -17.76
N ARG A 78 1.36 10.43 -16.74
CA ARG A 78 2.82 10.41 -16.64
C ARG A 78 3.37 9.15 -15.96
N VAL A 79 2.52 8.30 -15.42
CA VAL A 79 2.90 6.99 -14.93
C VAL A 79 2.91 6.02 -16.10
N ASP A 80 4.05 5.37 -16.30
CA ASP A 80 4.27 4.43 -17.39
C ASP A 80 3.84 3.03 -16.97
N LYS A 81 4.15 2.64 -15.73
CA LYS A 81 3.90 1.30 -15.20
C LYS A 81 3.64 1.34 -13.69
N VAL A 82 2.72 0.51 -13.24
CA VAL A 82 2.48 0.20 -11.82
C VAL A 82 2.69 -1.29 -11.62
N ILE A 83 3.60 -1.65 -10.74
CA ILE A 83 3.73 -3.04 -10.27
C ILE A 83 3.11 -3.10 -8.88
N THR A 84 2.13 -4.00 -8.70
CA THR A 84 1.44 -4.16 -7.43
C THR A 84 1.53 -5.61 -6.95
N ILE A 85 1.73 -5.82 -5.65
CA ILE A 85 2.05 -7.13 -5.09
C ILE A 85 1.04 -7.50 -4.00
N GLU A 86 0.43 -8.67 -4.11
CA GLU A 86 -0.50 -9.21 -3.13
C GLU A 86 -0.19 -10.68 -2.85
N LYS A 87 -0.09 -11.04 -1.57
CA LYS A 87 0.20 -12.45 -1.22
C LYS A 87 -1.04 -13.31 -0.98
N ASP A 88 -2.16 -12.68 -0.69
CA ASP A 88 -3.39 -13.39 -0.36
C ASP A 88 -4.31 -13.53 -1.60
N GLU A 89 -4.31 -14.71 -2.19
CA GLU A 89 -5.16 -15.03 -3.35
C GLU A 89 -6.66 -14.82 -3.06
N ASN A 90 -7.09 -14.94 -1.79
CA ASN A 90 -8.48 -14.68 -1.41
C ASN A 90 -8.83 -13.20 -1.54
N VAL A 91 -7.87 -12.32 -1.26
CA VAL A 91 -8.03 -10.87 -1.45
C VAL A 91 -8.20 -10.57 -2.95
N ILE A 92 -7.37 -11.19 -3.80
CA ILE A 92 -7.50 -11.05 -5.26
C ILE A 92 -8.81 -11.62 -5.78
N SER A 93 -9.28 -12.75 -5.24
CA SER A 93 -10.61 -13.31 -5.58
C SER A 93 -11.75 -12.32 -5.28
N ILE A 94 -11.67 -11.58 -4.17
CA ILE A 94 -12.63 -10.52 -3.85
C ILE A 94 -12.47 -9.33 -4.80
N ALA A 95 -11.23 -8.92 -5.07
CA ALA A 95 -10.95 -7.81 -5.97
C ALA A 95 -11.51 -8.07 -7.39
N LYS A 96 -11.39 -9.29 -7.91
CA LYS A 96 -11.99 -9.69 -9.21
C LYS A 96 -13.52 -9.55 -9.26
N ARG A 97 -14.19 -9.68 -8.11
CA ARG A 97 -15.66 -9.56 -7.98
C ARG A 97 -16.09 -8.13 -7.62
N ASN A 98 -15.15 -7.23 -7.35
CA ASN A 98 -15.41 -5.83 -7.04
C ASN A 98 -15.38 -4.98 -8.32
N PRO A 99 -16.50 -4.38 -8.78
CA PRO A 99 -16.50 -3.56 -10.00
C PRO A 99 -15.53 -2.39 -9.95
N TYR A 100 -15.21 -1.87 -8.77
CA TYR A 100 -14.27 -0.75 -8.60
C TYR A 100 -12.80 -1.18 -8.69
N SER A 101 -12.53 -2.49 -8.70
CA SER A 101 -11.21 -3.08 -8.90
C SER A 101 -10.96 -3.53 -10.35
N ARG A 102 -11.91 -3.31 -11.27
CA ARG A 102 -11.83 -3.84 -12.64
C ARG A 102 -10.55 -3.43 -13.36
N GLU A 103 -10.16 -2.16 -13.25
CA GLU A 103 -8.94 -1.65 -13.88
C GLU A 103 -7.65 -2.31 -13.33
N LEU A 104 -7.67 -2.89 -12.15
CA LEU A 104 -6.53 -3.67 -11.63
C LEU A 104 -6.14 -4.81 -12.56
N PHE A 105 -7.11 -5.36 -13.29
CA PHE A 105 -6.96 -6.53 -14.16
C PHE A 105 -6.98 -6.20 -15.67
N GLU A 106 -7.54 -5.04 -16.04
CA GLU A 106 -7.74 -4.66 -17.43
C GLU A 106 -6.81 -3.51 -17.90
N ASN A 107 -6.17 -2.81 -16.99
CA ASN A 107 -5.30 -1.69 -17.35
C ASN A 107 -3.90 -2.19 -17.68
N GLU A 108 -3.46 -2.02 -18.92
CA GLU A 108 -2.16 -2.47 -19.44
C GLU A 108 -0.94 -1.90 -18.69
N LYS A 109 -1.12 -0.78 -17.98
CA LYS A 109 -0.07 -0.21 -17.14
C LYS A 109 0.12 -0.96 -15.81
N ILE A 110 -0.83 -1.81 -15.39
CA ILE A 110 -0.80 -2.49 -14.10
C ILE A 110 -0.32 -3.92 -14.27
N GLU A 111 0.77 -4.24 -13.61
CA GLU A 111 1.25 -5.60 -13.43
C GLU A 111 0.99 -6.07 -12.01
N LEU A 112 0.09 -7.07 -11.85
CA LEU A 112 -0.21 -7.68 -10.57
C LEU A 112 0.65 -8.92 -10.36
N ILE A 113 1.44 -8.92 -9.28
CA ILE A 113 2.26 -10.07 -8.85
C ILE A 113 1.59 -10.72 -7.63
N ILE A 114 1.35 -12.03 -7.71
CA ILE A 114 0.92 -12.82 -6.56
C ILE A 114 2.16 -13.31 -5.83
N GLY A 115 2.40 -12.76 -4.62
CA GLY A 115 3.60 -13.09 -3.86
C GLY A 115 3.74 -12.24 -2.60
N ASP A 116 4.71 -12.59 -1.77
CA ASP A 116 5.03 -11.81 -0.59
C ASP A 116 5.95 -10.64 -0.97
N VAL A 117 5.52 -9.42 -0.66
CA VAL A 117 6.23 -8.18 -1.02
C VAL A 117 7.68 -8.17 -0.50
N PHE A 118 7.95 -8.82 0.64
CA PHE A 118 9.29 -8.92 1.20
C PHE A 118 10.26 -9.69 0.27
N TYR A 119 9.80 -10.76 -0.34
CA TYR A 119 10.61 -11.57 -1.27
C TYR A 119 10.56 -11.05 -2.70
N GLU A 120 9.39 -10.61 -3.16
CA GLU A 120 9.24 -10.09 -4.53
C GLU A 120 10.08 -8.82 -4.74
N THR A 121 10.16 -7.93 -3.73
CA THR A 121 10.97 -6.70 -3.83
C THR A 121 12.45 -6.99 -4.05
N GLN A 122 12.98 -8.13 -3.58
CA GLN A 122 14.38 -8.50 -3.76
C GLN A 122 14.75 -8.81 -5.21
N LYS A 123 13.77 -9.17 -6.05
CA LYS A 123 13.97 -9.52 -7.46
C LYS A 123 14.14 -8.31 -8.38
N PHE A 124 13.76 -7.12 -7.93
CA PHE A 124 13.90 -5.89 -8.72
C PHE A 124 15.32 -5.33 -8.65
N GLU A 125 15.72 -4.69 -9.73
CA GLU A 125 17.00 -3.99 -9.82
C GLU A 125 17.08 -2.80 -8.85
N ASN A 126 18.31 -2.36 -8.59
CA ASN A 126 18.54 -1.12 -7.85
C ASN A 126 17.95 0.08 -8.61
N GLU A 127 17.36 1.01 -7.87
CA GLU A 127 16.85 2.27 -8.45
C GLU A 127 15.85 2.05 -9.61
N TYR A 128 14.96 1.06 -9.47
CA TYR A 128 13.97 0.72 -10.49
C TYR A 128 12.73 1.61 -10.42
N PHE A 129 12.24 1.93 -9.22
CA PHE A 129 10.97 2.64 -9.01
C PHE A 129 11.17 4.14 -8.79
N ASN A 130 10.31 4.96 -9.42
CA ASN A 130 10.25 6.39 -9.17
C ASN A 130 9.47 6.71 -7.89
N PHE A 131 8.42 5.93 -7.63
CA PHE A 131 7.57 6.07 -6.44
C PHE A 131 7.22 4.70 -5.86
N ILE A 132 7.02 4.68 -4.54
CA ILE A 132 6.55 3.49 -3.83
C ILE A 132 5.34 3.88 -2.98
N ILE A 133 4.27 3.12 -3.07
CA ILE A 133 3.11 3.18 -2.19
C ILE A 133 3.24 1.99 -1.24
N HIS A 134 3.50 2.26 0.02
CA HIS A 134 3.65 1.26 1.06
C HIS A 134 2.48 1.37 2.03
N ASP A 135 1.44 0.58 1.77
CA ASP A 135 0.18 0.54 2.53
C ASP A 135 -0.07 -0.86 3.13
N PRO A 136 0.82 -1.32 4.03
CA PRO A 136 0.74 -2.67 4.57
C PRO A 136 -0.40 -2.80 5.59
N PRO A 137 -0.86 -4.03 5.87
CA PRO A 137 -1.68 -4.33 7.02
C PRO A 137 -1.03 -3.84 8.32
N ARG A 138 -1.81 -3.72 9.39
CA ARG A 138 -1.26 -3.31 10.69
C ARG A 138 -0.10 -4.19 11.11
N ILE A 139 0.92 -3.61 11.76
CA ILE A 139 2.13 -4.31 12.22
C ILE A 139 1.83 -5.54 13.09
N SER A 140 0.71 -5.52 13.85
CA SER A 140 0.27 -6.68 14.63
C SER A 140 -0.21 -7.86 13.79
N ILE A 141 -0.49 -7.64 12.50
CA ILE A 141 -0.95 -8.65 11.53
C ILE A 141 0.20 -9.10 10.64
N ALA A 142 1.02 -8.15 10.19
CA ALA A 142 2.16 -8.39 9.30
C ALA A 142 3.32 -7.49 9.74
N PRO A 143 4.24 -7.98 10.58
CA PRO A 143 5.38 -7.20 11.06
C PRO A 143 6.51 -7.04 10.04
N GLU A 144 6.66 -7.99 9.09
CA GLU A 144 7.75 -8.05 8.12
C GLU A 144 7.85 -6.78 7.26
N PRO A 145 6.76 -6.22 6.70
CA PRO A 145 6.79 -4.97 5.94
C PRO A 145 7.24 -3.74 6.73
N TYR A 146 7.38 -3.87 8.05
CA TYR A 146 7.88 -2.81 8.94
C TYR A 146 9.29 -3.07 9.45
N SER A 147 9.96 -4.11 8.96
CA SER A 147 11.33 -4.46 9.36
C SER A 147 12.36 -3.50 8.78
N LEU A 148 13.54 -3.42 9.42
CA LEU A 148 14.67 -2.67 8.90
C LEU A 148 15.12 -3.21 7.54
N GLU A 149 15.13 -4.53 7.42
CA GLU A 149 15.53 -5.26 6.22
C GLU A 149 14.63 -4.89 5.04
N PHE A 150 13.31 -4.82 5.26
CA PHE A 150 12.39 -4.40 4.22
C PHE A 150 12.60 -2.93 3.83
N TYR A 151 12.77 -2.02 4.79
CA TYR A 151 13.07 -0.61 4.46
C TYR A 151 14.38 -0.45 3.70
N LYS A 152 15.41 -1.27 3.97
CA LYS A 152 16.64 -1.31 3.17
C LYS A 152 16.37 -1.74 1.72
N GLN A 153 15.47 -2.72 1.50
CA GLN A 153 15.05 -3.11 0.16
C GLN A 153 14.30 -1.97 -0.55
N LEU A 154 13.38 -1.29 0.15
CA LEU A 154 12.69 -0.13 -0.41
C LEU A 154 13.68 0.99 -0.78
N PHE A 155 14.71 1.22 0.06
CA PHE A 155 15.77 2.18 -0.25
C PHE A 155 16.56 1.79 -1.49
N ARG A 156 16.91 0.50 -1.61
CA ARG A 156 17.66 -0.05 -2.74
C ARG A 156 16.92 0.14 -4.06
N VAL A 157 15.65 -0.28 -4.11
CA VAL A 157 14.86 -0.27 -5.36
C VAL A 157 14.29 1.09 -5.72
N LEU A 158 14.24 2.05 -4.79
CA LEU A 158 13.78 3.41 -5.06
C LEU A 158 14.88 4.20 -5.76
N LYS A 159 14.53 4.90 -6.85
CA LYS A 159 15.42 5.83 -7.55
C LYS A 159 15.84 6.99 -6.65
N ARG A 160 16.98 7.61 -6.97
CA ARG A 160 17.37 8.90 -6.38
C ARG A 160 16.27 9.94 -6.66
N ASN A 161 15.98 10.77 -5.67
CA ASN A 161 14.87 11.73 -5.66
C ASN A 161 13.47 11.08 -5.75
N GLY A 162 13.39 9.76 -5.65
CA GLY A 162 12.13 9.05 -5.55
C GLY A 162 11.47 9.24 -4.18
N LYS A 163 10.18 8.91 -4.12
CA LYS A 163 9.39 9.09 -2.90
C LYS A 163 8.64 7.83 -2.52
N ILE A 164 8.52 7.61 -1.22
CA ILE A 164 7.65 6.58 -0.64
C ILE A 164 6.50 7.28 0.09
N LEU A 165 5.29 6.85 -0.16
CA LEU A 165 4.19 7.02 0.77
C LEU A 165 4.15 5.78 1.66
N HIS A 166 4.25 5.96 2.98
CA HIS A 166 4.09 4.87 3.93
C HIS A 166 2.92 5.15 4.86
N TYR A 167 1.82 4.41 4.68
CA TYR A 167 0.66 4.53 5.55
C TYR A 167 0.97 4.00 6.95
N VAL A 168 0.71 4.81 7.97
CA VAL A 168 0.97 4.47 9.38
C VAL A 168 -0.29 4.55 10.24
N GLY A 169 -1.39 5.03 9.67
CA GLY A 169 -2.68 5.17 10.35
C GLY A 169 -2.67 6.23 11.46
N ARG A 170 -3.68 6.15 12.33
CA ARG A 170 -3.76 6.94 13.58
C ARG A 170 -3.32 6.05 14.75
N PRO A 171 -2.05 6.08 15.13
CA PRO A 171 -1.64 5.36 16.31
C PRO A 171 -2.28 6.00 17.56
N GLY A 172 -2.86 5.19 18.44
CA GLY A 172 -3.46 5.65 19.69
C GLY A 172 -2.49 6.46 20.57
N ILE A 173 -3.02 7.33 21.44
CA ILE A 173 -2.31 8.48 22.04
C ILE A 173 -0.99 8.14 22.74
N ARG A 174 -0.86 7.02 23.44
CA ARG A 174 0.38 6.64 24.16
C ARG A 174 1.23 5.61 23.42
N GLN A 175 0.65 4.49 23.01
CA GLN A 175 1.37 3.41 22.30
C GLN A 175 1.74 3.83 20.87
N GLY A 176 0.93 4.67 20.25
CA GLY A 176 1.14 5.13 18.89
C GLY A 176 2.33 6.06 18.71
N LYS A 177 2.65 6.91 19.69
CA LYS A 177 3.87 7.72 19.62
C LYS A 177 5.14 6.86 19.65
N ARG A 178 5.15 5.80 20.49
CA ARG A 178 6.28 4.85 20.57
C ARG A 178 6.42 4.02 19.29
N TYR A 179 5.31 3.57 18.75
CA TYR A 179 5.23 2.83 17.50
C TYR A 179 5.77 3.64 16.32
N LEU A 180 5.28 4.87 16.12
CA LEU A 180 5.72 5.75 15.04
C LEU A 180 7.20 6.12 15.16
N LYS A 181 7.70 6.38 16.39
CA LYS A 181 9.14 6.59 16.63
C LYS A 181 9.98 5.39 16.19
N GLY A 182 9.51 4.16 16.47
CA GLY A 182 10.17 2.92 16.06
C GLY A 182 10.23 2.76 14.54
N ILE A 183 9.14 3.06 13.84
CA ILE A 183 9.08 3.06 12.37
C ILE A 183 10.08 4.08 11.81
N ILE A 184 10.03 5.34 12.25
CA ILE A 184 10.91 6.42 11.77
C ILE A 184 12.38 6.07 12.03
N LYS A 185 12.71 5.47 13.18
CA LYS A 185 14.07 5.03 13.50
C LYS A 185 14.56 4.00 12.46
N ARG A 186 13.76 2.98 12.14
CA ARG A 186 14.14 1.96 11.15
C ARG A 186 14.27 2.53 9.74
N ILE A 187 13.38 3.44 9.35
CA ILE A 187 13.44 4.14 8.06
C ILE A 187 14.76 4.93 7.94
N ARG A 188 15.16 5.65 9.01
CA ARG A 188 16.44 6.37 9.03
C ARG A 188 17.64 5.43 8.97
N LEU A 189 17.62 4.33 9.72
CA LEU A 189 18.66 3.29 9.68
C LEU A 189 18.77 2.61 8.31
N ALA A 190 17.70 2.62 7.52
CA ALA A 190 17.71 2.11 6.14
C ALA A 190 18.34 3.09 5.13
N GLY A 191 18.67 4.33 5.54
CA GLY A 191 19.33 5.33 4.69
C GLY A 191 18.47 6.54 4.31
N PHE A 192 17.20 6.58 4.72
CA PHE A 192 16.34 7.73 4.42
C PHE A 192 16.55 8.87 5.43
N SER A 193 16.85 10.07 4.93
CA SER A 193 17.06 11.26 5.77
C SER A 193 15.84 12.18 5.84
N ARG A 194 15.10 12.33 4.74
CA ARG A 194 13.96 13.22 4.67
C ARG A 194 12.63 12.45 4.87
N ILE A 195 11.96 12.74 5.98
CA ILE A 195 10.67 12.12 6.36
C ILE A 195 9.73 13.24 6.80
N LYS A 196 8.59 13.35 6.12
CA LYS A 196 7.51 14.30 6.44
C LYS A 196 6.24 13.54 6.78
N LYS A 197 5.51 13.95 7.80
CA LYS A 197 4.19 13.42 8.12
C LYS A 197 3.12 14.14 7.31
N ASP A 198 2.21 13.39 6.73
CA ASP A 198 1.00 13.88 6.09
C ASP A 198 -0.22 13.44 6.92
N GLU A 199 -0.88 14.41 7.53
CA GLU A 199 -2.05 14.17 8.40
C GLU A 199 -3.31 13.80 7.60
N HIS A 200 -3.42 14.22 6.34
CA HIS A 200 -4.59 13.93 5.51
C HIS A 200 -4.65 12.48 5.08
N SER A 201 -3.54 11.95 4.57
CA SER A 201 -3.42 10.55 4.19
C SER A 201 -3.02 9.64 5.35
N LEU A 202 -2.72 10.18 6.54
CA LEU A 202 -2.20 9.45 7.71
C LEU A 202 -0.92 8.67 7.39
N SER A 203 -0.05 9.27 6.58
CA SER A 203 1.13 8.63 6.03
C SER A 203 2.41 9.39 6.35
N LEU A 204 3.54 8.70 6.23
CA LEU A 204 4.84 9.32 6.11
C LEU A 204 5.18 9.46 4.62
N ILE A 205 5.62 10.63 4.21
CA ILE A 205 6.23 10.87 2.90
C ILE A 205 7.74 10.87 3.11
N ILE A 206 8.40 9.92 2.46
CA ILE A 206 9.82 9.63 2.64
C ILE A 206 10.51 9.87 1.30
N GLU A 207 11.61 10.61 1.29
CA GLU A 207 12.36 10.92 0.07
C GLU A 207 13.77 10.33 0.14
N LYS A 208 14.21 9.68 -0.95
CA LYS A 208 15.60 9.29 -1.14
C LYS A 208 16.34 10.45 -1.79
N ILE A 209 17.07 11.23 -0.96
CA ILE A 209 17.83 12.39 -1.44
C ILE A 209 19.15 11.89 -2.05
N LYS A 210 19.62 12.60 -3.06
CA LYS A 210 20.99 12.44 -3.59
C LYS A 210 21.96 13.00 -2.53
N GLU A 211 22.84 12.17 -2.01
CA GLU A 211 24.06 12.65 -1.34
C GLU A 211 25.02 13.21 -2.38
#